data_eec360de9e717d47cb83eb97fbc22919
#
_entry.id   eec360de9e717d47cb83eb97fbc22919
#
_cell.length_a   1.000
_cell.length_b   1.000
_cell.length_c   1.000
_cell.angle_alpha   90.00
_cell.angle_beta   90.00
_cell.angle_gamma   90.00
#
_symmetry.space_group_name_H-M   'P 1'
#
loop_
_entity.id
_entity.type
_entity.pdbx_description
1 polymer ?
#
loop_
_entity_poly.entity_id
_entity_poly.type
_entity_poly.pdbx_seq_one_letter_code
_entity_poly.pdbx_strand_id
1 'polypeptide(L)'
;SEMCIRDSPYTVANEGYDVILCNVNNLYIDLAYNPHKDEPGLTWGGYVNEFTSFNILPYNIYCSARENTAGEKNNLKTAGKGKIQLTEQSRPRIKGVQAQLFSETIGSFDMVQYYVFPKIFGLVERGWNAYPEWSPVPNDDKQALYEKARAIYNAKIAEIELPRLAADGFNFRVAQPGIKIVEGKLYANSPIPQAEIRYTTDGSEPTATSTLWEAPVDCSATVVKAKLFYLGKESHTTDYKND
;
A
#
# COMPACT_ATOMS: atom_id res chain seq x y z
N SER A 1 -20.97 -12.59 5.96
CA SER A 1 -20.64 -11.79 4.79
C SER A 1 -19.77 -10.60 5.19
N GLU A 2 -18.81 -10.23 4.36
CA GLU A 2 -17.89 -9.09 4.61
C GLU A 2 -18.62 -7.75 4.83
N MET A 3 -19.82 -7.60 4.32
CA MET A 3 -20.63 -6.40 4.53
C MET A 3 -21.08 -6.21 5.98
N CYS A 4 -21.37 -7.28 6.70
CA CYS A 4 -21.74 -7.19 8.11
C CYS A 4 -20.57 -6.77 9.01
N ILE A 5 -19.36 -7.15 8.66
CA ILE A 5 -18.15 -6.84 9.44
C ILE A 5 -17.81 -5.33 9.39
N ARG A 6 -18.08 -4.65 8.28
CA ARG A 6 -17.79 -3.20 8.15
C ARG A 6 -18.76 -2.32 8.92
N ASP A 7 -20.01 -2.74 9.08
CA ASP A 7 -21.02 -1.95 9.80
C ASP A 7 -20.95 -2.19 11.33
N SER A 8 -20.46 -3.35 11.77
CA SER A 8 -20.43 -3.77 13.16
C SER A 8 -19.64 -2.84 14.10
N PRO A 9 -18.43 -2.32 13.73
CA PRO A 9 -17.69 -1.46 14.64
C PRO A 9 -18.43 -0.16 15.01
N TYR A 10 -19.11 0.45 14.05
CA TYR A 10 -19.87 1.68 14.30
C TYR A 10 -21.16 1.42 15.04
N THR A 11 -21.82 0.29 14.82
CA THR A 11 -22.98 -0.14 15.61
C THR A 11 -22.57 -0.25 17.08
N VAL A 12 -21.52 -1.01 17.37
CA VAL A 12 -21.02 -1.25 18.72
C VAL A 12 -20.56 0.05 19.40
N ALA A 13 -19.86 0.92 18.67
CA ALA A 13 -19.46 2.24 19.18
C ALA A 13 -20.67 3.13 19.49
N ASN A 14 -21.68 3.13 18.62
CA ASN A 14 -22.90 3.92 18.81
C ASN A 14 -23.75 3.43 19.99
N GLU A 15 -23.63 2.16 20.36
CA GLU A 15 -24.25 1.57 21.56
C GLU A 15 -23.44 1.88 22.84
N GLY A 16 -22.32 2.60 22.73
CA GLY A 16 -21.53 3.09 23.86
C GLY A 16 -20.34 2.23 24.25
N TYR A 17 -20.01 1.18 23.50
CA TYR A 17 -18.85 0.33 23.77
C TYR A 17 -17.58 0.89 23.12
N ASP A 18 -16.45 0.64 23.76
CA ASP A 18 -15.14 0.99 23.23
C ASP A 18 -14.71 0.01 22.11
N VAL A 19 -14.15 0.54 21.03
CA VAL A 19 -13.79 -0.22 19.82
C VAL A 19 -12.36 0.08 19.40
N ILE A 20 -11.60 -0.96 19.06
CA ILE A 20 -10.34 -0.89 18.33
C ILE A 20 -10.60 -1.44 16.93
N LEU A 21 -10.26 -0.65 15.89
CA LEU A 21 -10.50 -1.03 14.51
C LEU A 21 -9.35 -1.87 13.97
N CYS A 22 -9.69 -2.98 13.32
CA CYS A 22 -8.74 -3.87 12.67
C CYS A 22 -9.28 -4.35 11.31
N ASN A 23 -9.35 -3.44 10.35
CA ASN A 23 -9.90 -3.74 9.03
C ASN A 23 -8.94 -4.63 8.24
N VAL A 24 -9.40 -5.80 7.78
CA VAL A 24 -8.62 -6.77 7.01
C VAL A 24 -7.88 -6.11 5.85
N ASN A 25 -8.62 -5.42 4.98
CA ASN A 25 -8.09 -4.82 3.75
C ASN A 25 -7.10 -3.66 3.96
N ASN A 26 -6.89 -3.22 5.21
CA ASN A 26 -5.99 -2.13 5.54
C ASN A 26 -4.90 -2.54 6.54
N LEU A 27 -5.24 -3.41 7.50
CA LEU A 27 -4.46 -3.61 8.72
C LEU A 27 -4.03 -5.06 8.96
N TYR A 28 -4.40 -6.02 8.08
CA TYR A 28 -3.81 -7.36 8.10
C TYR A 28 -2.50 -7.32 7.32
N ILE A 29 -1.42 -7.03 8.03
CA ILE A 29 -0.10 -6.79 7.43
C ILE A 29 0.63 -8.06 7.01
N ASP A 30 0.09 -9.24 7.35
CA ASP A 30 0.48 -10.56 6.85
C ASP A 30 -0.07 -10.89 5.46
N LEU A 31 -1.05 -10.13 4.96
CA LEU A 31 -1.50 -10.28 3.57
C LEU A 31 -0.42 -9.82 2.58
N ALA A 32 -0.38 -10.45 1.42
CA ALA A 32 0.55 -10.11 0.35
C ALA A 32 0.46 -8.62 -0.05
N TYR A 33 1.57 -8.03 -0.47
CA TYR A 33 1.60 -6.62 -0.90
C TYR A 33 0.90 -6.38 -2.23
N ASN A 34 1.00 -7.33 -3.14
CA ASN A 34 0.44 -7.24 -4.50
C ASN A 34 0.26 -8.65 -5.10
N PRO A 35 -0.32 -8.79 -6.31
CA PRO A 35 -0.57 -10.09 -6.94
C PRO A 35 0.65 -10.74 -7.61
N HIS A 36 1.88 -10.29 -7.34
CA HIS A 36 3.06 -10.92 -7.92
C HIS A 36 3.19 -12.39 -7.45
N LYS A 37 3.56 -13.30 -8.36
CA LYS A 37 3.60 -14.75 -8.10
C LYS A 37 4.56 -15.16 -6.97
N ASP A 38 5.63 -14.39 -6.77
CA ASP A 38 6.65 -14.63 -5.75
C ASP A 38 6.47 -13.76 -4.49
N GLU A 39 5.40 -12.92 -4.43
CA GLU A 39 5.09 -12.11 -3.26
C GLU A 39 4.58 -13.01 -2.14
N PRO A 40 5.26 -13.06 -0.98
CA PRO A 40 4.81 -13.87 0.13
C PRO A 40 3.55 -13.28 0.77
N GLY A 41 2.76 -14.14 1.43
CA GLY A 41 1.56 -13.76 2.15
C GLY A 41 0.29 -14.38 1.61
N LEU A 42 -0.75 -14.30 2.42
CA LEU A 42 -2.09 -14.74 2.04
C LEU A 42 -2.79 -13.65 1.21
N THR A 43 -3.76 -14.06 0.38
CA THR A 43 -4.47 -13.16 -0.54
C THR A 43 -5.99 -13.19 -0.39
N TRP A 44 -6.52 -14.00 0.55
CA TRP A 44 -7.95 -14.17 0.77
C TRP A 44 -8.69 -12.87 1.13
N GLY A 45 -7.99 -11.93 1.79
CA GLY A 45 -8.51 -10.61 2.17
C GLY A 45 -8.14 -9.49 1.19
N GLY A 46 -7.53 -9.81 0.05
CA GLY A 46 -6.96 -8.85 -0.89
C GLY A 46 -5.47 -8.59 -0.63
N TYR A 47 -5.02 -7.41 -1.01
CA TYR A 47 -3.61 -7.01 -0.86
C TYR A 47 -3.48 -5.82 0.08
N VAL A 48 -2.50 -5.89 0.98
CA VAL A 48 -2.19 -4.80 1.91
C VAL A 48 -0.77 -4.31 1.67
N ASN A 49 -0.65 -3.06 1.30
CA ASN A 49 0.62 -2.36 1.12
C ASN A 49 0.67 -1.10 2.01
N GLU A 50 1.74 -0.35 1.93
CA GLU A 50 1.96 0.88 2.70
C GLU A 50 0.88 1.94 2.46
N PHE A 51 0.27 1.98 1.27
CA PHE A 51 -0.79 2.93 0.95
C PHE A 51 -2.15 2.44 1.42
N THR A 52 -2.43 1.15 1.37
CA THR A 52 -3.69 0.61 1.91
C THR A 52 -3.76 0.79 3.42
N SER A 53 -2.66 0.60 4.15
CA SER A 53 -2.61 0.89 5.59
C SER A 53 -2.73 2.39 5.90
N PHE A 54 -2.09 3.25 5.10
CA PHE A 54 -2.25 4.71 5.19
C PHE A 54 -3.69 5.17 4.97
N ASN A 55 -4.46 4.44 4.15
CA ASN A 55 -5.83 4.80 3.77
C ASN A 55 -6.88 4.51 4.85
N ILE A 56 -6.54 3.78 5.93
CA ILE A 56 -7.52 3.53 7.00
C ILE A 56 -8.04 4.86 7.57
N LEU A 57 -9.35 5.01 7.69
CA LEU A 57 -10.03 6.19 8.22
C LEU A 57 -10.92 5.79 9.39
N PRO A 58 -10.44 5.90 10.64
CA PRO A 58 -11.17 5.42 11.81
C PRO A 58 -12.59 5.98 11.96
N TYR A 59 -12.81 7.20 11.50
CA TYR A 59 -14.12 7.87 11.58
C TYR A 59 -14.91 7.82 10.26
N ASN A 60 -14.37 7.16 9.21
CA ASN A 60 -15.03 6.95 7.93
C ASN A 60 -14.52 5.67 7.25
N ILE A 61 -14.74 4.52 7.89
CA ILE A 61 -14.21 3.21 7.45
C ILE A 61 -14.64 2.84 6.02
N TYR A 62 -15.78 3.32 5.56
CA TYR A 62 -16.30 3.03 4.22
C TYR A 62 -15.44 3.66 3.11
N CYS A 63 -14.70 4.72 3.43
CA CYS A 63 -13.78 5.39 2.53
C CYS A 63 -12.33 4.91 2.67
N SER A 64 -12.05 3.89 3.50
CA SER A 64 -10.71 3.36 3.71
C SER A 64 -10.20 2.52 2.52
N ALA A 65 -11.08 2.00 1.68
CA ALA A 65 -10.72 1.30 0.45
C ALA A 65 -10.92 2.24 -0.75
N ARG A 66 -9.83 2.78 -1.28
CA ARG A 66 -9.87 3.67 -2.46
C ARG A 66 -9.97 2.92 -3.78
N GLU A 67 -9.55 1.66 -3.78
CA GLU A 67 -9.60 0.75 -4.92
C GLU A 67 -10.18 -0.59 -4.47
N ASN A 68 -10.80 -1.30 -5.39
CA ASN A 68 -11.23 -2.68 -5.18
C ASN A 68 -10.08 -3.66 -5.47
N THR A 69 -10.32 -4.95 -5.34
CA THR A 69 -9.32 -6.01 -5.58
C THR A 69 -8.87 -6.11 -7.04
N ALA A 70 -9.62 -5.55 -7.98
CA ALA A 70 -9.26 -5.46 -9.39
C ALA A 70 -8.46 -4.17 -9.73
N GLY A 71 -8.19 -3.30 -8.74
CA GLY A 71 -7.50 -2.03 -8.93
C GLY A 71 -8.39 -0.90 -9.45
N GLU A 72 -9.71 -1.11 -9.50
CA GLU A 72 -10.64 -0.08 -9.94
C GLU A 72 -10.97 0.89 -8.79
N LYS A 73 -11.06 2.18 -9.11
CA LYS A 73 -11.34 3.22 -8.10
C LYS A 73 -12.76 3.10 -7.54
N ASN A 74 -12.87 3.09 -6.23
CA ASN A 74 -14.15 3.16 -5.52
C ASN A 74 -14.71 4.59 -5.55
N ASN A 75 -16.04 4.69 -5.65
CA ASN A 75 -16.71 5.99 -5.55
C ASN A 75 -16.85 6.43 -4.09
N LEU A 76 -15.87 7.20 -3.59
CA LEU A 76 -15.82 7.66 -2.21
C LEU A 76 -16.87 8.72 -1.87
N LYS A 77 -17.44 9.41 -2.87
CA LYS A 77 -18.50 10.42 -2.66
C LYS A 77 -19.80 9.80 -2.13
N THR A 78 -20.00 8.52 -2.45
CA THR A 78 -21.20 7.77 -2.06
C THR A 78 -20.88 6.58 -1.15
N ALA A 79 -19.62 6.38 -0.82
CA ALA A 79 -19.21 5.29 0.08
C ALA A 79 -19.90 5.44 1.45
N GLY A 80 -20.46 4.34 1.94
CA GLY A 80 -21.21 4.35 3.21
C GLY A 80 -22.64 4.89 3.13
N LYS A 81 -23.15 5.30 1.96
CA LYS A 81 -24.55 5.71 1.80
C LYS A 81 -25.48 4.53 2.17
N GLY A 82 -26.44 4.79 3.07
CA GLY A 82 -27.35 3.75 3.56
C GLY A 82 -26.74 2.79 4.60
N LYS A 83 -25.50 3.03 5.02
CA LYS A 83 -24.81 2.29 6.08
C LYS A 83 -24.87 3.01 7.42
N ILE A 84 -24.67 2.25 8.50
CA ILE A 84 -24.58 2.81 9.86
C ILE A 84 -23.34 3.70 9.94
N GLN A 85 -23.55 4.98 10.22
CA GLN A 85 -22.46 5.95 10.39
C GLN A 85 -22.09 6.08 11.86
N LEU A 86 -20.83 6.37 12.12
CA LEU A 86 -20.37 6.73 13.46
C LEU A 86 -20.94 8.10 13.83
N THR A 87 -21.63 8.18 14.96
CA THR A 87 -22.14 9.47 15.47
C THR A 87 -21.02 10.31 16.08
N GLU A 88 -21.17 11.63 16.10
CA GLU A 88 -20.19 12.53 16.74
C GLU A 88 -19.97 12.17 18.22
N GLN A 89 -21.05 11.82 18.94
CA GLN A 89 -21.01 11.42 20.34
C GLN A 89 -20.23 10.12 20.56
N SER A 90 -20.22 9.22 19.57
CA SER A 90 -19.56 7.93 19.63
C SER A 90 -18.13 7.94 19.13
N ARG A 91 -17.64 9.03 18.53
CA ARG A 91 -16.23 9.15 18.10
C ARG A 91 -15.21 8.82 19.21
N PRO A 92 -15.39 9.27 20.47
CA PRO A 92 -14.47 8.91 21.55
C PRO A 92 -14.45 7.42 21.91
N ARG A 93 -15.43 6.64 21.42
CA ARG A 93 -15.46 5.18 21.59
C ARG A 93 -14.53 4.45 20.64
N ILE A 94 -14.09 5.07 19.55
CA ILE A 94 -13.03 4.53 18.72
C ILE A 94 -11.69 4.82 19.40
N LYS A 95 -11.15 3.81 20.08
CA LYS A 95 -9.94 3.96 20.91
C LYS A 95 -8.65 3.87 20.09
N GLY A 96 -8.72 3.34 18.88
CA GLY A 96 -7.55 3.27 18.02
C GLY A 96 -7.70 2.29 16.86
N VAL A 97 -6.58 2.02 16.24
CA VAL A 97 -6.40 1.06 15.14
C VAL A 97 -5.37 0.02 15.55
N GLN A 98 -5.54 -1.21 15.08
CA GLN A 98 -4.64 -2.33 15.36
C GLN A 98 -4.31 -3.07 14.08
N ALA A 99 -3.04 -3.33 13.81
CA ALA A 99 -2.61 -4.23 12.76
C ALA A 99 -2.53 -5.67 13.27
N GLN A 100 -2.77 -6.63 12.39
CA GLN A 100 -2.59 -8.06 12.64
C GLN A 100 -1.42 -8.57 11.79
N LEU A 101 -0.64 -9.45 12.41
CA LEU A 101 0.42 -10.21 11.76
C LEU A 101 0.28 -11.67 12.21
N PHE A 102 -0.44 -12.45 11.43
CA PHE A 102 -0.57 -13.89 11.66
C PHE A 102 0.63 -14.62 11.06
N SER A 103 0.95 -15.80 11.58
CA SER A 103 2.24 -16.46 11.34
C SER A 103 2.21 -17.59 10.31
N GLU A 104 1.10 -17.84 9.64
CA GLU A 104 0.92 -19.01 8.76
C GLU A 104 1.96 -19.09 7.63
N THR A 105 2.42 -17.92 7.15
CA THR A 105 3.40 -17.85 6.06
C THR A 105 4.75 -17.30 6.49
N ILE A 106 4.99 -17.13 7.81
CA ILE A 106 6.21 -16.54 8.34
C ILE A 106 7.22 -17.64 8.68
N GLY A 107 8.31 -17.72 7.91
CA GLY A 107 9.37 -18.71 8.10
C GLY A 107 10.63 -18.18 8.79
N SER A 108 10.78 -16.86 8.95
CA SER A 108 11.97 -16.23 9.55
C SER A 108 11.67 -14.85 10.12
N PHE A 109 12.60 -14.32 10.93
CA PHE A 109 12.49 -12.95 11.43
C PHE A 109 12.64 -11.90 10.34
N ASP A 110 13.45 -12.14 9.32
CA ASP A 110 13.56 -11.28 8.15
C ASP A 110 12.22 -11.16 7.41
N MET A 111 11.45 -12.25 7.38
CA MET A 111 10.12 -12.27 6.78
C MET A 111 9.11 -11.48 7.62
N VAL A 112 9.20 -11.52 8.96
CA VAL A 112 8.43 -10.63 9.85
C VAL A 112 8.70 -9.17 9.47
N GLN A 113 9.95 -8.78 9.36
CA GLN A 113 10.35 -7.41 9.01
C GLN A 113 9.85 -7.02 7.62
N TYR A 114 9.95 -7.92 6.65
CA TYR A 114 9.43 -7.72 5.29
C TYR A 114 7.92 -7.45 5.28
N TYR A 115 7.13 -8.20 6.06
CA TYR A 115 5.69 -7.97 6.18
C TYR A 115 5.35 -6.67 6.90
N VAL A 116 6.09 -6.35 7.95
CA VAL A 116 5.85 -5.15 8.76
C VAL A 116 6.23 -3.88 8.01
N PHE A 117 7.39 -3.87 7.36
CA PHE A 117 7.95 -2.65 6.75
C PHE A 117 7.82 -2.66 5.22
N PRO A 118 7.21 -1.60 4.63
CA PRO A 118 6.80 -0.31 5.24
C PRO A 118 5.33 -0.22 5.70
N LYS A 119 4.50 -1.26 5.64
CA LYS A 119 3.05 -1.21 5.94
C LYS A 119 2.71 -0.54 7.27
N ILE A 120 3.51 -0.80 8.32
CA ILE A 120 3.23 -0.31 9.68
C ILE A 120 3.22 1.22 9.76
N PHE A 121 3.92 1.92 8.88
CA PHE A 121 3.95 3.38 8.88
C PHE A 121 2.59 4.00 8.58
N GLY A 122 1.77 3.33 7.76
CA GLY A 122 0.39 3.78 7.52
C GLY A 122 -0.48 3.70 8.77
N LEU A 123 -0.35 2.62 9.55
CA LEU A 123 -1.02 2.49 10.84
C LEU A 123 -0.56 3.59 11.81
N VAL A 124 0.75 3.86 11.89
CA VAL A 124 1.30 4.92 12.76
C VAL A 124 0.73 6.28 12.40
N GLU A 125 0.70 6.64 11.11
CA GLU A 125 0.10 7.89 10.66
C GLU A 125 -1.37 8.02 11.10
N ARG A 126 -2.14 6.94 11.06
CA ARG A 126 -3.55 6.97 11.50
C ARG A 126 -3.72 6.95 13.01
N GLY A 127 -2.80 6.30 13.73
CA GLY A 127 -2.79 6.34 15.18
C GLY A 127 -2.61 7.77 15.73
N TRP A 128 -1.76 8.58 15.08
CA TRP A 128 -1.52 9.96 15.46
C TRP A 128 -2.52 10.95 14.86
N ASN A 129 -3.12 10.65 13.72
CA ASN A 129 -4.07 11.51 13.02
C ASN A 129 -5.27 10.69 12.50
N ALA A 130 -6.23 10.42 13.38
CA ALA A 130 -7.42 9.63 13.07
C ALA A 130 -8.38 10.31 12.09
N TYR A 131 -8.29 11.64 11.92
CA TYR A 131 -9.16 12.43 11.02
C TYR A 131 -8.33 13.36 10.14
N PRO A 132 -7.66 12.83 9.12
CA PRO A 132 -6.84 13.65 8.24
C PRO A 132 -7.70 14.60 7.40
N GLU A 133 -7.13 15.75 7.02
CA GLU A 133 -7.80 16.80 6.24
C GLU A 133 -8.35 16.26 4.90
N TRP A 134 -7.68 15.27 4.32
CA TRP A 134 -8.10 14.61 3.08
C TRP A 134 -9.19 13.53 3.27
N SER A 135 -9.72 13.34 4.49
CA SER A 135 -10.82 12.41 4.71
C SER A 135 -12.04 12.82 3.86
N PRO A 136 -12.57 11.94 2.99
CA PRO A 136 -13.72 12.25 2.16
C PRO A 136 -14.94 12.65 2.98
N VAL A 137 -15.76 13.54 2.41
CA VAL A 137 -17.06 13.92 2.94
C VAL A 137 -18.15 13.65 1.87
N PRO A 138 -19.43 13.65 2.22
CA PRO A 138 -20.48 13.47 1.23
C PRO A 138 -20.32 14.42 0.03
N ASN A 139 -20.33 13.85 -1.18
CA ASN A 139 -20.14 14.52 -2.47
C ASN A 139 -18.75 15.11 -2.75
N ASP A 140 -17.76 14.96 -1.85
CA ASP A 140 -16.39 15.39 -2.07
C ASP A 140 -15.40 14.32 -1.60
N ASP A 141 -14.68 13.71 -2.53
CA ASP A 141 -13.65 12.70 -2.26
C ASP A 141 -12.31 13.29 -1.83
N LYS A 142 -12.17 14.62 -1.87
CA LYS A 142 -10.96 15.38 -1.53
C LYS A 142 -9.69 14.83 -2.19
N GLN A 143 -9.79 14.40 -3.44
CA GLN A 143 -8.74 13.70 -4.16
C GLN A 143 -7.41 14.48 -4.21
N ALA A 144 -7.46 15.78 -4.47
CA ALA A 144 -6.25 16.61 -4.54
C ALA A 144 -5.51 16.68 -3.18
N LEU A 145 -6.25 16.80 -2.07
CA LEU A 145 -5.66 16.78 -0.72
C LEU A 145 -5.07 15.41 -0.40
N TYR A 146 -5.75 14.34 -0.80
CA TYR A 146 -5.25 12.98 -0.64
C TYR A 146 -3.95 12.75 -1.43
N GLU A 147 -3.89 13.14 -2.69
CA GLU A 147 -2.69 12.99 -3.53
C GLU A 147 -1.49 13.72 -2.95
N LYS A 148 -1.71 14.94 -2.47
CA LYS A 148 -0.68 15.73 -1.76
C LYS A 148 -0.20 15.02 -0.50
N ALA A 149 -1.12 14.55 0.35
CA ALA A 149 -0.79 13.85 1.59
C ALA A 149 -0.06 12.53 1.31
N ARG A 150 -0.52 11.78 0.30
CA ARG A 150 0.11 10.53 -0.14
C ARG A 150 1.53 10.75 -0.65
N ALA A 151 1.77 11.82 -1.41
CA ALA A 151 3.11 12.16 -1.88
C ALA A 151 4.05 12.49 -0.73
N ILE A 152 3.60 13.29 0.25
CA ILE A 152 4.38 13.60 1.46
C ILE A 152 4.68 12.34 2.27
N TYR A 153 3.68 11.48 2.47
CA TYR A 153 3.84 10.22 3.18
C TYR A 153 4.86 9.31 2.47
N ASN A 154 4.75 9.18 1.15
CA ASN A 154 5.70 8.38 0.36
C ASN A 154 7.13 8.92 0.45
N ALA A 155 7.32 10.25 0.38
CA ALA A 155 8.62 10.87 0.53
C ALA A 155 9.23 10.60 1.92
N LYS A 156 8.45 10.70 3.00
CA LYS A 156 8.91 10.35 4.35
C LYS A 156 9.38 8.90 4.44
N ILE A 157 8.63 7.95 3.88
CA ILE A 157 9.03 6.54 3.85
C ILE A 157 10.34 6.40 3.09
N ALA A 158 10.39 6.90 1.86
CA ALA A 158 11.54 6.71 0.98
C ALA A 158 12.81 7.42 1.49
N GLU A 159 12.70 8.64 2.00
CA GLU A 159 13.85 9.49 2.31
C GLU A 159 14.28 9.42 3.77
N ILE A 160 13.42 8.97 4.67
CA ILE A 160 13.69 8.96 6.11
C ILE A 160 13.60 7.55 6.68
N GLU A 161 12.45 6.89 6.56
CA GLU A 161 12.20 5.67 7.32
C GLU A 161 12.96 4.45 6.75
N LEU A 162 12.96 4.25 5.43
CA LEU A 162 13.72 3.15 4.83
C LEU A 162 15.24 3.31 5.04
N PRO A 163 15.87 4.50 4.89
CA PRO A 163 17.27 4.70 5.26
C PRO A 163 17.57 4.42 6.73
N ARG A 164 16.69 4.81 7.65
CA ARG A 164 16.84 4.49 9.09
C ARG A 164 16.79 2.99 9.34
N LEU A 165 15.80 2.29 8.78
CA LEU A 165 15.70 0.84 8.88
C LEU A 165 16.95 0.16 8.34
N ALA A 166 17.45 0.59 7.18
CA ALA A 166 18.68 0.05 6.60
C ALA A 166 19.89 0.29 7.50
N ALA A 167 20.05 1.49 8.06
CA ALA A 167 21.14 1.84 8.96
C ALA A 167 21.12 1.01 10.26
N ASP A 168 19.91 0.70 10.76
CA ASP A 168 19.70 -0.11 11.95
C ASP A 168 19.71 -1.63 11.64
N GLY A 169 19.98 -2.03 10.40
CA GLY A 169 20.08 -3.44 9.99
C GLY A 169 18.74 -4.17 9.82
N PHE A 170 17.64 -3.46 9.77
CA PHE A 170 16.32 -4.08 9.54
C PHE A 170 16.11 -4.45 8.06
N ASN A 171 15.37 -5.54 7.87
CA ASN A 171 14.84 -5.88 6.55
C ASN A 171 13.56 -5.06 6.27
N PHE A 172 13.29 -4.80 5.01
CA PHE A 172 12.06 -4.17 4.52
C PHE A 172 11.83 -4.52 3.05
N ARG A 173 10.58 -4.41 2.63
CA ARG A 173 10.22 -4.63 1.23
C ARG A 173 10.58 -3.41 0.38
N VAL A 174 11.21 -3.67 -0.77
CA VAL A 174 11.36 -2.71 -1.85
C VAL A 174 10.22 -2.92 -2.85
N ALA A 175 9.45 -1.87 -3.11
CA ALA A 175 8.35 -1.94 -4.07
C ALA A 175 8.87 -2.16 -5.50
N GLN A 176 8.06 -2.80 -6.36
CA GLN A 176 8.41 -3.02 -7.75
C GLN A 176 8.31 -1.75 -8.59
N PRO A 177 9.11 -1.59 -9.65
CA PRO A 177 8.92 -0.52 -10.62
C PRO A 177 7.67 -0.77 -11.47
N GLY A 178 7.02 0.30 -11.89
CA GLY A 178 6.09 0.22 -13.01
C GLY A 178 6.84 0.37 -14.33
N ILE A 179 6.53 -0.44 -15.32
CA ILE A 179 7.06 -0.32 -16.69
C ILE A 179 5.94 -0.42 -17.72
N LYS A 180 6.11 0.30 -18.84
CA LYS A 180 5.23 0.19 -20.02
C LYS A 180 5.98 0.60 -21.27
N ILE A 181 5.56 0.05 -22.41
CA ILE A 181 6.02 0.53 -23.73
C ILE A 181 4.87 1.32 -24.36
N VAL A 182 5.15 2.55 -24.80
CA VAL A 182 4.22 3.41 -25.49
C VAL A 182 4.92 3.98 -26.71
N GLU A 183 4.34 3.80 -27.90
CA GLU A 183 4.90 4.30 -29.18
C GLU A 183 6.37 3.90 -29.38
N GLY A 184 6.71 2.64 -29.04
CA GLY A 184 8.06 2.11 -29.20
C GLY A 184 9.08 2.62 -28.16
N LYS A 185 8.65 3.28 -27.10
CA LYS A 185 9.51 3.74 -26.02
C LYS A 185 9.18 3.09 -24.69
N LEU A 186 10.19 2.62 -23.98
CA LEU A 186 10.09 2.11 -22.62
C LEU A 186 10.02 3.27 -21.63
N TYR A 187 8.94 3.33 -20.90
CA TYR A 187 8.75 4.20 -19.73
C TYR A 187 8.80 3.35 -18.47
N ALA A 188 9.43 3.90 -17.44
CA ALA A 188 9.44 3.30 -16.11
C ALA A 188 9.19 4.35 -15.04
N ASN A 189 8.71 3.91 -13.88
CA ASN A 189 8.58 4.75 -12.70
C ASN A 189 8.86 3.95 -11.43
N SER A 190 9.19 4.67 -10.37
CA SER A 190 9.45 4.11 -9.04
C SER A 190 8.63 4.83 -7.99
N PRO A 191 8.03 4.13 -7.02
CA PRO A 191 7.48 4.74 -5.82
C PRO A 191 8.59 5.27 -4.87
N ILE A 192 9.85 4.85 -5.07
CA ILE A 192 11.02 5.31 -4.32
C ILE A 192 11.90 6.11 -5.28
N PRO A 193 11.86 7.45 -5.26
CA PRO A 193 12.56 8.30 -6.24
C PRO A 193 14.08 8.08 -6.29
N GLN A 194 14.69 7.68 -5.17
CA GLN A 194 16.14 7.46 -5.04
C GLN A 194 16.58 6.06 -5.44
N ALA A 195 15.63 5.15 -5.73
CA ALA A 195 15.95 3.79 -6.14
C ALA A 195 16.36 3.74 -7.61
N GLU A 196 17.35 2.90 -7.93
CA GLU A 196 17.76 2.62 -9.30
C GLU A 196 16.79 1.65 -9.95
N ILE A 197 16.26 2.01 -11.12
CA ILE A 197 15.52 1.09 -11.99
C ILE A 197 16.50 0.44 -12.93
N ARG A 198 16.70 -0.88 -12.81
CA ARG A 198 17.52 -1.67 -13.73
C ARG A 198 16.63 -2.55 -14.58
N TYR A 199 16.96 -2.69 -15.87
CA TYR A 199 16.14 -3.46 -16.80
C TYR A 199 16.95 -4.30 -17.77
N THR A 200 16.29 -5.30 -18.37
CA THR A 200 16.78 -6.15 -19.46
C THR A 200 15.72 -6.24 -20.55
N THR A 201 16.15 -6.50 -21.78
CA THR A 201 15.28 -6.64 -22.95
C THR A 201 15.40 -8.00 -23.64
N ASP A 202 16.19 -8.91 -23.07
CA ASP A 202 16.46 -10.26 -23.55
C ASP A 202 15.76 -11.35 -22.72
N GLY A 203 14.94 -10.95 -21.73
CA GLY A 203 14.23 -11.85 -20.83
C GLY A 203 15.05 -12.35 -19.63
N SER A 204 16.34 -11.98 -19.53
CA SER A 204 17.15 -12.28 -18.35
C SER A 204 16.67 -11.49 -17.12
N GLU A 205 16.96 -12.01 -15.90
CA GLU A 205 16.66 -11.29 -14.67
C GLU A 205 17.57 -10.08 -14.50
N PRO A 206 17.00 -8.87 -14.22
CA PRO A 206 17.80 -7.69 -13.93
C PRO A 206 18.64 -7.85 -12.66
N THR A 207 19.91 -7.42 -12.74
CA THR A 207 20.86 -7.37 -11.64
C THR A 207 21.30 -5.93 -11.38
N ALA A 208 22.02 -5.69 -10.30
CA ALA A 208 22.57 -4.37 -9.99
C ALA A 208 23.53 -3.82 -11.07
N THR A 209 24.00 -4.66 -12.00
CA THR A 209 24.86 -4.28 -13.13
C THR A 209 24.13 -4.21 -14.47
N SER A 210 22.83 -4.54 -14.51
CA SER A 210 22.01 -4.41 -15.72
C SER A 210 21.83 -2.94 -16.10
N THR A 211 21.31 -2.69 -17.30
CA THR A 211 21.11 -1.33 -17.83
C THR A 211 20.29 -0.47 -16.87
N LEU A 212 20.80 0.69 -16.51
CA LEU A 212 20.10 1.69 -15.72
C LEU A 212 19.07 2.42 -16.60
N TRP A 213 17.84 2.54 -16.12
CA TRP A 213 16.85 3.38 -16.76
C TRP A 213 16.88 4.79 -16.14
N GLU A 214 17.14 5.81 -16.94
CA GLU A 214 17.21 7.21 -16.51
C GLU A 214 16.12 8.07 -17.16
N ALA A 215 15.71 7.70 -18.37
CA ALA A 215 14.71 8.43 -19.15
C ALA A 215 14.03 7.48 -20.15
N PRO A 216 12.91 7.87 -20.77
CA PRO A 216 12.28 7.08 -21.81
C PRO A 216 13.27 6.74 -22.93
N VAL A 217 13.41 5.45 -23.24
CA VAL A 217 14.36 4.91 -24.22
C VAL A 217 13.64 4.12 -25.30
N ASP A 218 14.12 4.19 -26.55
CA ASP A 218 13.57 3.41 -27.65
C ASP A 218 13.68 1.91 -27.33
N CYS A 219 12.58 1.20 -27.48
CA CYS A 219 12.47 -0.20 -27.12
C CYS A 219 11.51 -0.93 -28.06
N SER A 220 12.07 -1.83 -28.86
CA SER A 220 11.32 -2.74 -29.75
C SER A 220 11.26 -4.17 -29.21
N ALA A 221 11.71 -4.40 -27.97
CA ALA A 221 11.72 -5.71 -27.38
C ALA A 221 10.28 -6.21 -27.07
N THR A 222 10.06 -7.50 -27.28
CA THR A 222 8.81 -8.18 -26.94
C THR A 222 8.70 -8.50 -25.44
N VAL A 223 9.84 -8.60 -24.75
CA VAL A 223 9.91 -8.86 -23.31
C VAL A 223 10.84 -7.86 -22.67
N VAL A 224 10.38 -7.20 -21.62
CA VAL A 224 11.20 -6.35 -20.77
C VAL A 224 10.99 -6.77 -19.33
N LYS A 225 12.09 -6.91 -18.59
CA LYS A 225 12.07 -7.13 -17.14
C LYS A 225 12.73 -5.96 -16.43
N ALA A 226 12.19 -5.57 -15.29
CA ALA A 226 12.77 -4.49 -14.49
C ALA A 226 12.70 -4.79 -13.00
N LYS A 227 13.69 -4.31 -12.25
CA LYS A 227 13.75 -4.32 -10.78
C LYS A 227 14.14 -2.95 -10.25
N LEU A 228 13.74 -2.68 -9.01
CA LEU A 228 14.30 -1.59 -8.21
C LEU A 228 15.44 -2.12 -7.34
N PHE A 229 16.50 -1.32 -7.26
CA PHE A 229 17.62 -1.52 -6.35
C PHE A 229 17.71 -0.31 -5.42
N TYR A 230 17.62 -0.55 -4.10
CA TYR A 230 17.64 0.50 -3.11
C TYR A 230 18.26 0.04 -1.79
N LEU A 231 19.28 0.78 -1.30
CA LEU A 231 19.96 0.51 -0.02
C LEU A 231 20.43 -0.94 0.14
N GLY A 232 21.01 -1.51 -0.93
CA GLY A 232 21.52 -2.89 -0.94
C GLY A 232 20.46 -3.98 -1.04
N LYS A 233 19.19 -3.62 -1.25
CA LYS A 233 18.06 -4.54 -1.43
C LYS A 233 17.50 -4.41 -2.85
N GLU A 234 16.75 -5.43 -3.28
CA GLU A 234 16.09 -5.44 -4.58
C GLU A 234 14.60 -5.78 -4.46
N SER A 235 13.83 -5.31 -5.42
CA SER A 235 12.41 -5.68 -5.54
C SER A 235 12.23 -7.04 -6.24
N HIS A 236 11.01 -7.57 -6.20
CA HIS A 236 10.60 -8.54 -7.22
C HIS A 236 10.65 -7.94 -8.61
N THR A 237 10.74 -8.81 -9.62
CA THR A 237 10.80 -8.39 -11.02
C THR A 237 9.43 -7.97 -11.53
N THR A 238 9.36 -6.85 -12.22
CA THR A 238 8.20 -6.52 -13.05
C THR A 238 8.46 -7.01 -14.47
N ASP A 239 7.57 -7.86 -14.97
CA ASP A 239 7.59 -8.38 -16.34
C ASP A 239 6.64 -7.56 -17.22
N TYR A 240 7.10 -7.13 -18.36
CA TYR A 240 6.28 -6.57 -19.45
C TYR A 240 6.43 -7.47 -20.68
N LYS A 241 5.29 -7.89 -21.23
CA LYS A 241 5.21 -8.59 -22.51
C LYS A 241 4.42 -7.74 -23.48
N ASN A 242 4.97 -7.49 -24.63
CA ASN A 242 4.28 -6.83 -25.74
C ASN A 242 3.57 -7.92 -26.54
N ASP A 243 2.23 -8.01 -26.40
CA ASP A 243 1.38 -8.94 -27.14
C ASP A 243 1.22 -8.48 -28.62
#